data_82c418a259fc1525ede911b47ffcbe78
#
_entry.id   82c418a259fc1525ede911b47ffcbe78
#
_cell.length_a   1.000
_cell.length_b   1.000
_cell.length_c   1.000
_cell.angle_alpha   90.00
_cell.angle_beta   90.00
_cell.angle_gamma   90.00
#
_symmetry.space_group_name_H-M   'P 1'
#
loop_
_entity.id
_entity.type
_entity.pdbx_description
1 polymer ?
#
loop_
_entity_poly.entity_id
_entity_poly.type
_entity_poly.pdbx_seq_one_letter_code
_entity_poly.pdbx_strand_id
1 'polypeptide(L)'
;ARTGVMAKDIPELKPYLIDLHDEFWNQSDVKILCEGAQGFGLDIDWGDYPYVTSSHCLTSSVLLNAIPHYAIRDVWGVAKAYETYVGTKQFQPPHNKVFAHIQEAGQEFGATTGRVRQCNWISLPFLKKSVQLNGVNRVVINKMDIMRQVGNWSLINNDGKSDFFEYFSTEEDFTNRIEEFLAGT
;
A
#
# COMPACT_ATOMS: atom_id res chain seq x y z
N ALA A 1 -16.70 -33.62 1.62
CA ALA A 1 -16.55 -33.47 0.17
C ALA A 1 -17.16 -32.14 -0.25
N ARG A 2 -16.45 -31.32 -1.03
CA ARG A 2 -17.03 -30.09 -1.61
C ARG A 2 -17.94 -30.51 -2.75
N THR A 3 -19.24 -30.28 -2.61
CA THR A 3 -20.23 -30.44 -3.66
C THR A 3 -20.28 -29.16 -4.48
N GLY A 4 -19.35 -28.98 -5.40
CA GLY A 4 -19.34 -27.84 -6.31
C GLY A 4 -19.29 -28.32 -7.75
N VAL A 5 -19.93 -27.61 -8.68
CA VAL A 5 -19.79 -27.79 -10.11
C VAL A 5 -18.56 -27.02 -10.57
N MET A 6 -17.72 -27.62 -11.38
CA MET A 6 -16.56 -26.94 -11.95
C MET A 6 -17.02 -25.93 -13.01
N ALA A 7 -16.37 -24.76 -13.07
CA ALA A 7 -16.71 -23.72 -14.05
C ALA A 7 -16.67 -24.25 -15.51
N LYS A 8 -15.74 -25.14 -15.81
CA LYS A 8 -15.64 -25.80 -17.14
C LYS A 8 -16.86 -26.64 -17.53
N ASP A 9 -17.65 -27.05 -16.53
CA ASP A 9 -18.85 -27.88 -16.74
C ASP A 9 -20.12 -27.03 -16.86
N ILE A 10 -19.99 -25.72 -16.75
CA ILE A 10 -21.07 -24.72 -16.89
C ILE A 10 -20.94 -24.09 -18.27
N PRO A 11 -21.88 -24.35 -19.22
CA PRO A 11 -21.76 -23.90 -20.62
C PRO A 11 -21.59 -22.38 -20.73
N GLU A 12 -22.28 -21.59 -19.91
CA GLU A 12 -22.27 -20.15 -19.92
C GLU A 12 -20.93 -19.55 -19.47
N LEU A 13 -20.13 -20.32 -18.71
CA LEU A 13 -18.81 -19.88 -18.23
C LEU A 13 -17.68 -20.30 -19.17
N LYS A 14 -17.89 -21.28 -20.03
CA LYS A 14 -16.84 -21.78 -20.95
C LYS A 14 -16.16 -20.67 -21.77
N PRO A 15 -16.87 -19.69 -22.36
CA PRO A 15 -16.23 -18.61 -23.13
C PRO A 15 -15.29 -17.70 -22.32
N TYR A 16 -15.37 -17.74 -21.00
CA TYR A 16 -14.58 -16.90 -20.09
C TYR A 16 -13.43 -17.67 -19.40
N LEU A 17 -13.30 -18.96 -19.69
CA LEU A 17 -12.21 -19.76 -19.16
C LEU A 17 -10.98 -19.61 -20.06
N ILE A 18 -9.87 -19.26 -19.43
CA ILE A 18 -8.57 -19.13 -20.10
C ILE A 18 -7.55 -20.05 -19.43
N ASP A 19 -6.55 -20.45 -20.16
CA ASP A 19 -5.33 -21.00 -19.61
C ASP A 19 -4.34 -19.85 -19.38
N LEU A 20 -4.02 -19.57 -18.12
CA LEU A 20 -3.12 -18.46 -17.76
C LEU A 20 -1.70 -18.66 -18.31
N HIS A 21 -1.25 -19.92 -18.44
CA HIS A 21 0.05 -20.20 -19.02
C HIS A 21 0.06 -19.83 -20.50
N ASP A 22 -0.94 -20.27 -21.26
CA ASP A 22 -1.05 -19.94 -22.69
C ASP A 22 -1.20 -18.43 -22.90
N GLU A 23 -2.02 -17.79 -22.08
CA GLU A 23 -2.27 -16.35 -22.19
C GLU A 23 -1.02 -15.50 -21.91
N PHE A 24 -0.21 -15.88 -20.93
CA PHE A 24 0.94 -15.09 -20.50
C PHE A 24 2.26 -15.48 -21.20
N TRP A 25 2.42 -16.75 -21.59
CA TRP A 25 3.73 -17.27 -22.00
C TRP A 25 3.82 -17.72 -23.45
N ASN A 26 2.69 -18.05 -24.07
CA ASN A 26 2.65 -18.47 -25.46
C ASN A 26 2.33 -17.34 -26.44
N GLN A 27 2.10 -16.14 -25.94
CA GLN A 27 1.89 -14.94 -26.76
C GLN A 27 3.13 -14.05 -26.73
N SER A 28 3.42 -13.37 -27.87
CA SER A 28 4.47 -12.36 -27.94
C SER A 28 3.98 -11.01 -27.38
N ASP A 29 4.89 -10.24 -26.80
CA ASP A 29 4.69 -8.85 -26.40
C ASP A 29 3.62 -8.59 -25.33
N VAL A 30 3.32 -9.59 -24.48
CA VAL A 30 2.43 -9.41 -23.35
C VAL A 30 3.06 -8.48 -22.31
N LYS A 31 2.31 -7.46 -21.92
CA LYS A 31 2.63 -6.56 -20.80
C LYS A 31 1.59 -6.74 -19.73
N ILE A 32 2.03 -7.13 -18.54
CA ILE A 32 1.15 -7.41 -17.40
C ILE A 32 1.34 -6.32 -16.36
N LEU A 33 0.25 -5.67 -15.98
CA LEU A 33 0.19 -4.80 -14.82
C LEU A 33 -0.50 -5.53 -13.67
N CYS A 34 0.24 -5.75 -12.58
CA CYS A 34 -0.30 -6.37 -11.37
C CYS A 34 -0.64 -5.27 -10.36
N GLU A 35 -1.89 -5.14 -10.00
CA GLU A 35 -2.34 -4.26 -8.94
C GLU A 35 -2.62 -5.08 -7.68
N GLY A 36 -1.87 -4.81 -6.61
CA GLY A 36 -2.10 -5.41 -5.30
C GLY A 36 -3.30 -4.79 -4.61
N ALA A 37 -3.83 -5.50 -3.62
CA ALA A 37 -4.92 -5.00 -2.77
C ALA A 37 -4.40 -4.69 -1.37
N GLN A 38 -5.14 -3.86 -0.62
CA GLN A 38 -4.85 -3.41 0.74
C GLN A 38 -3.51 -2.63 0.81
N GLY A 39 -2.56 -3.08 1.63
CA GLY A 39 -1.26 -2.45 1.78
C GLY A 39 -0.35 -3.23 2.72
N PHE A 40 0.94 -2.93 2.67
CA PHE A 40 2.00 -3.63 3.40
C PHE A 40 1.69 -3.84 4.88
N GLY A 41 1.18 -2.82 5.57
CA GLY A 41 0.85 -2.91 7.01
C GLY A 41 -0.30 -3.86 7.35
N LEU A 42 -1.05 -4.31 6.35
CA LEU A 42 -2.15 -5.26 6.50
C LEU A 42 -1.77 -6.68 6.05
N ASP A 43 -0.55 -6.90 5.59
CA ASP A 43 -0.08 -8.23 5.18
C ASP A 43 -0.17 -9.22 6.34
N ILE A 44 -0.61 -10.46 6.05
CA ILE A 44 -0.86 -11.47 7.09
C ILE A 44 0.40 -11.86 7.85
N ASP A 45 1.56 -11.83 7.20
CA ASP A 45 2.84 -12.26 7.80
C ASP A 45 3.71 -11.08 8.23
N TRP A 46 3.70 -9.97 7.48
CA TRP A 46 4.59 -8.83 7.66
C TRP A 46 3.94 -7.58 8.19
N GLY A 47 2.60 -7.58 8.24
CA GLY A 47 1.81 -6.49 8.79
C GLY A 47 1.83 -6.45 10.31
N ASP A 48 0.97 -5.61 10.87
CA ASP A 48 0.87 -5.38 12.32
C ASP A 48 -0.16 -6.34 12.95
N TYR A 49 0.22 -7.59 13.10
CA TYR A 49 -0.63 -8.62 13.69
C TYR A 49 -1.08 -8.26 15.12
N PRO A 50 -2.36 -8.47 15.50
CA PRO A 50 -3.43 -9.16 14.76
C PRO A 50 -4.27 -8.25 13.82
N TYR A 51 -3.85 -7.01 13.60
CA TYR A 51 -4.59 -6.00 12.83
C TYR A 51 -4.27 -6.09 11.34
N VAL A 52 -4.38 -7.28 10.78
CA VAL A 52 -4.00 -7.63 9.41
C VAL A 52 -5.20 -8.13 8.61
N THR A 53 -5.05 -8.25 7.29
CA THR A 53 -6.01 -8.95 6.43
C THR A 53 -5.63 -10.43 6.32
N SER A 54 -6.50 -11.25 5.75
CA SER A 54 -6.27 -12.70 5.55
C SER A 54 -5.50 -13.02 4.25
N SER A 55 -4.80 -12.04 3.69
CA SER A 55 -4.10 -12.18 2.42
C SER A 55 -2.69 -11.59 2.48
N HIS A 56 -1.84 -12.01 1.52
CA HIS A 56 -0.55 -11.41 1.30
C HIS A 56 -0.69 -10.14 0.48
N CYS A 57 -0.10 -9.04 0.98
CA CYS A 57 -0.14 -7.71 0.35
C CYS A 57 1.22 -7.30 -0.23
N LEU A 58 2.19 -8.21 -0.26
CA LEU A 58 3.54 -7.99 -0.79
C LEU A 58 3.62 -8.35 -2.28
N THR A 59 4.67 -7.87 -2.93
CA THR A 59 5.03 -8.24 -4.31
C THR A 59 5.13 -9.76 -4.50
N SER A 60 5.52 -10.50 -3.47
CA SER A 60 5.57 -11.97 -3.49
C SER A 60 4.22 -12.63 -3.82
N SER A 61 3.09 -11.96 -3.58
CA SER A 61 1.77 -12.48 -3.93
C SER A 61 1.57 -12.61 -5.45
N VAL A 62 2.31 -11.86 -6.25
CA VAL A 62 2.28 -11.90 -7.72
C VAL A 62 2.76 -13.26 -8.22
N LEU A 63 3.72 -13.89 -7.52
CA LEU A 63 4.24 -15.21 -7.88
C LEU A 63 3.18 -16.32 -7.83
N LEU A 64 2.15 -16.15 -7.00
CA LEU A 64 1.03 -17.07 -6.89
C LEU A 64 0.10 -17.02 -8.12
N ASN A 65 0.28 -16.02 -8.98
CA ASN A 65 -0.53 -15.82 -10.20
C ASN A 65 0.24 -16.19 -11.48
N ALA A 66 1.09 -17.22 -11.42
CA ALA A 66 1.87 -17.74 -12.54
C ALA A 66 2.85 -16.74 -13.18
N ILE A 67 3.24 -15.67 -12.44
CA ILE A 67 4.21 -14.69 -12.90
C ILE A 67 5.51 -14.92 -12.12
N PRO A 68 6.57 -15.49 -12.76
CA PRO A 68 7.83 -15.77 -12.08
C PRO A 68 8.61 -14.48 -11.80
N HIS A 69 9.47 -14.52 -10.79
CA HIS A 69 10.23 -13.36 -10.31
C HIS A 69 11.05 -12.66 -11.39
N TYR A 70 11.61 -13.41 -12.34
CA TYR A 70 12.43 -12.82 -13.42
C TYR A 70 11.62 -11.99 -14.43
N ALA A 71 10.30 -12.16 -14.47
CA ALA A 71 9.40 -11.38 -15.31
C ALA A 71 8.99 -10.05 -14.67
N ILE A 72 9.19 -9.90 -13.37
CA ILE A 72 8.91 -8.66 -12.65
C ILE A 72 10.05 -7.68 -12.90
N ARG A 73 9.76 -6.56 -13.56
CA ARG A 73 10.77 -5.54 -13.91
C ARG A 73 10.68 -4.32 -13.03
N ASP A 74 9.49 -3.75 -12.90
CA ASP A 74 9.23 -2.54 -12.14
C ASP A 74 8.27 -2.85 -11.00
N VAL A 75 8.66 -2.49 -9.79
CA VAL A 75 7.83 -2.56 -8.59
C VAL A 75 7.58 -1.14 -8.11
N TRP A 76 6.34 -0.71 -8.26
CA TRP A 76 5.89 0.62 -7.85
C TRP A 76 5.30 0.57 -6.46
N GLY A 77 5.94 1.23 -5.51
CA GLY A 77 5.40 1.48 -4.18
C GLY A 77 4.60 2.78 -4.18
N VAL A 78 3.31 2.69 -3.87
CA VAL A 78 2.45 3.87 -3.76
C VAL A 78 2.14 4.12 -2.29
N ALA A 79 2.57 5.25 -1.78
CA ALA A 79 2.29 5.71 -0.42
C ALA A 79 1.54 7.05 -0.45
N LYS A 80 0.82 7.35 0.61
CA LYS A 80 0.27 8.69 0.82
C LYS A 80 1.28 9.55 1.59
N ALA A 81 1.18 10.86 1.48
CA ALA A 81 1.95 11.80 2.31
C ALA A 81 1.56 11.74 3.81
N TYR A 82 0.56 10.96 4.15
CA TYR A 82 0.12 10.59 5.50
C TYR A 82 -0.37 9.14 5.47
N GLU A 83 -0.40 8.47 6.60
CA GLU A 83 -0.89 7.09 6.67
C GLU A 83 -2.37 7.03 7.03
N THR A 84 -3.05 5.97 6.58
CA THR A 84 -4.45 5.72 6.91
C THR A 84 -4.67 4.27 7.32
N TYR A 85 -5.58 4.08 8.28
CA TYR A 85 -5.95 2.76 8.78
C TYR A 85 -7.46 2.66 9.01
N VAL A 86 -8.01 1.49 8.69
CA VAL A 86 -9.41 1.12 9.02
C VAL A 86 -9.40 -0.11 9.90
N GLY A 87 -9.85 0.06 11.14
CA GLY A 87 -9.92 -1.05 12.10
C GLY A 87 -10.00 -0.56 13.53
N THR A 88 -9.85 -1.49 14.47
CA THR A 88 -10.02 -1.25 15.92
C THR A 88 -8.74 -0.87 16.66
N LYS A 89 -7.58 -1.02 16.00
CA LYS A 89 -6.30 -0.58 16.57
C LYS A 89 -6.33 0.93 16.77
N GLN A 90 -5.80 1.41 17.90
CA GLN A 90 -5.53 2.85 18.09
C GLN A 90 -4.36 3.25 17.19
N PHE A 91 -4.67 3.92 16.09
CA PHE A 91 -3.68 4.31 15.07
C PHE A 91 -3.49 5.83 15.01
N GLN A 92 -4.59 6.57 15.09
CA GLN A 92 -4.56 8.02 15.09
C GLN A 92 -4.19 8.56 16.47
N PRO A 93 -3.19 9.46 16.57
CA PRO A 93 -2.87 10.14 17.82
C PRO A 93 -4.11 10.85 18.39
N PRO A 94 -4.43 10.67 19.67
CA PRO A 94 -5.58 11.31 20.29
C PRO A 94 -5.36 12.82 20.36
N HIS A 95 -6.46 13.57 20.33
CA HIS A 95 -6.49 15.03 20.53
C HIS A 95 -5.76 15.91 19.51
N ASN A 96 -5.26 15.35 18.42
CA ASN A 96 -4.66 16.14 17.34
C ASN A 96 -5.70 16.49 16.28
N LYS A 97 -6.15 17.74 16.28
CA LYS A 97 -7.19 18.25 15.38
C LYS A 97 -6.79 18.22 13.91
N VAL A 98 -5.49 18.21 13.60
CA VAL A 98 -5.01 18.21 12.22
C VAL A 98 -5.49 16.95 11.45
N PHE A 99 -5.59 15.81 12.13
CA PHE A 99 -6.07 14.58 11.49
C PHE A 99 -7.55 14.64 11.10
N ALA A 100 -8.37 15.40 11.80
CA ALA A 100 -9.75 15.66 11.37
C ALA A 100 -9.79 16.46 10.06
N HIS A 101 -8.91 17.44 9.91
CA HIS A 101 -8.78 18.21 8.66
C HIS A 101 -8.27 17.34 7.51
N ILE A 102 -7.30 16.45 7.76
CA ILE A 102 -6.80 15.47 6.77
C ILE A 102 -7.93 14.53 6.34
N GLN A 103 -8.71 14.01 7.29
CA GLN A 103 -9.83 13.12 7.02
C GLN A 103 -10.89 13.78 6.13
N GLU A 104 -11.25 15.02 6.45
CA GLU A 104 -12.24 15.79 5.68
C GLU A 104 -11.71 16.15 4.28
N ALA A 105 -10.55 16.79 4.19
CA ALA A 105 -9.95 17.21 2.93
C ALA A 105 -9.63 16.01 2.01
N GLY A 106 -9.09 14.93 2.59
CA GLY A 106 -8.71 13.71 1.87
C GLY A 106 -9.89 12.79 1.55
N GLN A 107 -11.09 13.08 2.06
CA GLN A 107 -12.28 12.21 1.98
C GLN A 107 -11.94 10.79 2.44
N GLU A 108 -11.30 10.68 3.61
CA GLU A 108 -10.78 9.42 4.12
C GLU A 108 -11.88 8.57 4.76
N PHE A 109 -12.68 7.97 3.87
CA PHE A 109 -13.76 7.04 4.19
C PHE A 109 -13.59 5.75 3.39
N GLY A 110 -14.04 4.65 3.96
CA GLY A 110 -14.08 3.37 3.25
C GLY A 110 -15.10 3.41 2.12
N ALA A 111 -14.68 3.09 0.90
CA ALA A 111 -15.53 3.18 -0.29
C ALA A 111 -16.83 2.35 -0.17
N THR A 112 -16.75 1.16 0.44
CA THR A 112 -17.88 0.25 0.56
C THR A 112 -18.69 0.46 1.85
N THR A 113 -18.01 0.74 2.96
CA THR A 113 -18.65 0.75 4.29
C THR A 113 -18.85 2.15 4.86
N GLY A 114 -18.29 3.18 4.23
CA GLY A 114 -18.32 4.56 4.72
C GLY A 114 -17.58 4.77 6.06
N ARG A 115 -16.84 3.78 6.56
CA ARG A 115 -16.11 3.91 7.82
C ARG A 115 -15.03 4.97 7.70
N VAL A 116 -14.94 5.84 8.69
CA VAL A 116 -13.88 6.85 8.78
C VAL A 116 -12.54 6.13 8.93
N ARG A 117 -11.56 6.52 8.14
CA ARG A 117 -10.18 6.06 8.29
C ARG A 117 -9.48 6.88 9.35
N GLN A 118 -8.81 6.22 10.27
CA GLN A 118 -7.86 6.86 11.17
C GLN A 118 -6.66 7.34 10.35
N CYS A 119 -6.14 8.53 10.66
CA CYS A 119 -4.97 9.11 9.99
C CYS A 119 -3.80 9.25 10.96
N ASN A 120 -2.59 9.15 10.43
CA ASN A 120 -1.35 9.42 11.14
C ASN A 120 -0.32 10.01 10.16
N TRP A 121 0.78 10.52 10.68
CA TRP A 121 1.90 10.96 9.85
C TRP A 121 2.55 9.78 9.14
N ILE A 122 3.11 10.01 7.96
CA ILE A 122 3.91 9.01 7.26
C ILE A 122 5.11 8.62 8.12
N SER A 123 5.34 7.31 8.26
CA SER A 123 6.47 6.76 9.01
C SER A 123 7.61 6.37 8.08
N LEU A 124 8.75 7.05 8.18
CA LEU A 124 9.93 6.73 7.37
C LEU A 124 10.45 5.31 7.62
N PRO A 125 10.60 4.82 8.88
CA PRO A 125 11.01 3.45 9.13
C PRO A 125 10.07 2.41 8.53
N PHE A 126 8.77 2.65 8.61
CA PHE A 126 7.77 1.76 8.04
C PHE A 126 7.80 1.79 6.50
N LEU A 127 7.94 2.97 5.90
CA LEU A 127 8.10 3.14 4.47
C LEU A 127 9.35 2.41 3.95
N LYS A 128 10.49 2.58 4.63
CA LYS A 128 11.73 1.87 4.30
C LYS A 128 11.55 0.36 4.34
N LYS A 129 10.97 -0.17 5.42
CA LYS A 129 10.71 -1.60 5.56
C LYS A 129 9.83 -2.11 4.42
N SER A 130 8.79 -1.37 4.05
CA SER A 130 7.90 -1.76 2.95
C SER A 130 8.60 -1.74 1.60
N VAL A 131 9.44 -0.74 1.33
CA VAL A 131 10.26 -0.63 0.11
C VAL A 131 11.21 -1.82 -0.02
N GLN A 132 11.95 -2.11 1.04
CA GLN A 132 12.95 -3.19 1.06
C GLN A 132 12.32 -4.57 0.87
N LEU A 133 11.26 -4.89 1.63
CA LEU A 133 10.63 -6.21 1.58
C LEU A 133 9.88 -6.48 0.28
N ASN A 134 9.41 -5.44 -0.40
CA ASN A 134 8.74 -5.56 -1.68
C ASN A 134 9.68 -5.44 -2.88
N GLY A 135 10.95 -5.09 -2.69
CA GLY A 135 11.88 -4.81 -3.78
C GLY A 135 11.42 -3.63 -4.64
N VAL A 136 10.82 -2.62 -4.02
CA VAL A 136 10.32 -1.42 -4.71
C VAL A 136 11.49 -0.67 -5.32
N ASN A 137 11.39 -0.39 -6.62
CA ASN A 137 12.40 0.40 -7.34
C ASN A 137 11.86 1.76 -7.83
N ARG A 138 10.57 2.03 -7.63
CA ARG A 138 9.94 3.33 -7.91
C ARG A 138 8.93 3.65 -6.81
N VAL A 139 9.07 4.79 -6.18
CA VAL A 139 8.15 5.26 -5.13
C VAL A 139 7.32 6.43 -5.64
N VAL A 140 6.03 6.38 -5.38
CA VAL A 140 5.09 7.48 -5.64
C VAL A 140 4.48 7.91 -4.31
N ILE A 141 4.64 9.16 -3.95
CA ILE A 141 3.95 9.77 -2.81
C ILE A 141 2.75 10.54 -3.33
N ASN A 142 1.56 10.05 -3.05
CA ASN A 142 0.30 10.71 -3.43
C ASN A 142 -0.30 11.54 -2.29
N LYS A 143 -1.44 12.22 -2.54
CA LYS A 143 -2.13 13.05 -1.54
C LYS A 143 -1.32 14.27 -1.05
N MET A 144 -0.34 14.71 -1.82
CA MET A 144 0.40 15.93 -1.54
C MET A 144 -0.50 17.18 -1.60
N ASP A 145 -1.51 17.15 -2.47
CA ASP A 145 -2.55 18.17 -2.58
C ASP A 145 -3.32 18.36 -1.27
N ILE A 146 -3.63 17.29 -0.58
CA ILE A 146 -4.30 17.32 0.72
C ILE A 146 -3.40 17.97 1.78
N MET A 147 -2.12 17.59 1.80
CA MET A 147 -1.17 18.17 2.74
C MET A 147 -0.92 19.65 2.47
N ARG A 148 -0.95 20.11 1.21
CA ARG A 148 -0.93 21.53 0.85
C ARG A 148 -2.14 22.28 1.41
N GLN A 149 -3.33 21.69 1.28
CA GLN A 149 -4.57 22.28 1.79
C GLN A 149 -4.56 22.37 3.33
N VAL A 150 -4.04 21.35 4.01
CA VAL A 150 -3.94 21.31 5.47
C VAL A 150 -2.82 22.21 6.01
N GLY A 151 -1.78 22.43 5.21
CA GLY A 151 -0.65 23.29 5.56
C GLY A 151 0.26 22.71 6.66
N ASN A 152 0.37 21.37 6.70
CA ASN A 152 1.20 20.70 7.71
C ASN A 152 2.07 19.62 7.05
N TRP A 153 3.38 19.74 7.22
CA TRP A 153 4.38 18.82 6.65
C TRP A 153 5.12 18.13 7.79
N SER A 154 4.61 16.97 8.18
CA SER A 154 5.16 16.22 9.31
C SER A 154 5.30 14.75 8.96
N LEU A 155 6.32 14.12 9.56
CA LEU A 155 6.55 12.68 9.44
C LEU A 155 7.02 12.10 10.78
N ILE A 156 6.99 10.77 10.86
CA ILE A 156 7.54 9.99 11.98
C ILE A 156 8.87 9.39 11.52
N ASN A 157 9.88 9.54 12.35
CA ASN A 157 11.17 8.89 12.19
C ASN A 157 11.54 8.14 13.47
N ASN A 158 12.65 7.38 13.45
CA ASN A 158 13.11 6.57 14.56
C ASN A 158 14.64 6.64 14.67
N ASP A 159 15.14 6.80 15.87
CA ASP A 159 16.57 6.86 16.16
C ASP A 159 17.17 5.50 16.62
N GLY A 160 16.40 4.43 16.48
CA GLY A 160 16.73 3.10 16.96
C GLY A 160 16.34 2.82 18.41
N LYS A 161 15.79 3.83 19.12
CA LYS A 161 15.32 3.72 20.51
C LYS A 161 13.84 4.09 20.63
N SER A 162 13.44 5.18 19.96
CA SER A 162 12.07 5.70 20.01
C SER A 162 11.69 6.41 18.72
N ASP A 163 10.39 6.46 18.47
CA ASP A 163 9.83 7.27 17.39
C ASP A 163 9.83 8.76 17.80
N PHE A 164 10.12 9.62 16.83
CA PHE A 164 10.05 11.07 17.00
C PHE A 164 9.42 11.73 15.75
N PHE A 165 8.98 12.98 15.92
CA PHE A 165 8.36 13.73 14.85
C PHE A 165 9.36 14.70 14.22
N GLU A 166 9.39 14.76 12.90
CA GLU A 166 10.05 15.80 12.13
C GLU A 166 9.00 16.73 11.51
N TYR A 167 9.24 18.05 11.57
CA TYR A 167 8.34 19.07 11.06
C TYR A 167 9.07 19.93 10.04
N PHE A 168 8.42 20.22 8.94
CA PHE A 168 9.00 20.98 7.83
C PHE A 168 8.13 22.19 7.52
N SER A 169 8.77 23.28 7.13
CA SER A 169 8.10 24.53 6.78
C SER A 169 7.60 24.52 5.34
N THR A 170 8.19 23.68 4.49
CA THR A 170 7.86 23.61 3.06
C THR A 170 7.61 22.18 2.60
N GLU A 171 6.85 22.05 1.51
CA GLU A 171 6.67 20.79 0.80
C GLU A 171 8.00 20.24 0.28
N GLU A 172 8.88 21.12 -0.19
CA GLU A 172 10.18 20.76 -0.76
C GLU A 172 11.06 20.10 0.30
N ASP A 173 11.19 20.68 1.49
CA ASP A 173 11.97 20.09 2.59
C ASP A 173 11.42 18.74 3.02
N PHE A 174 10.10 18.61 3.10
CA PHE A 174 9.44 17.35 3.43
C PHE A 174 9.72 16.26 2.36
N THR A 175 9.65 16.61 1.08
CA THR A 175 9.90 15.70 -0.02
C THR A 175 11.36 15.29 -0.07
N ASN A 176 12.27 16.26 0.02
CA ASN A 176 13.71 16.01 0.05
C ASN A 176 14.10 15.07 1.19
N ARG A 177 13.48 15.24 2.35
CA ARG A 177 13.73 14.38 3.51
C ARG A 177 13.35 12.92 3.26
N ILE A 178 12.21 12.69 2.59
CA ILE A 178 11.79 11.33 2.21
C ILE A 178 12.76 10.74 1.17
N GLU A 179 13.14 11.53 0.17
CA GLU A 179 14.06 11.10 -0.89
C GLU A 179 15.44 10.73 -0.33
N GLU A 180 16.02 11.58 0.51
CA GLU A 180 17.30 11.32 1.18
C GLU A 180 17.26 10.03 2.02
N PHE A 181 16.15 9.84 2.76
CA PHE A 181 15.98 8.66 3.59
C PHE A 181 15.90 7.37 2.76
N LEU A 182 15.19 7.41 1.64
CA LEU A 182 15.06 6.28 0.73
C LEU A 182 16.30 6.03 -0.12
N ALA A 183 17.08 7.07 -0.47
CA ALA A 183 18.33 6.91 -1.21
C ALA A 183 19.40 6.13 -0.41
N GLY A 184 19.29 6.09 0.90
CA GLY A 184 20.13 5.29 1.80
C GLY A 184 19.61 3.85 2.03
N THR A 185 18.63 3.42 1.25
CA THR A 185 18.02 2.10 1.33
C THR A 185 18.44 1.20 0.20
#